data_d42728f4d654c3d40e25d5b384db275f
#
_entry.id   d42728f4d654c3d40e25d5b384db275f
#
_cell.length_a   1.000
_cell.length_b   1.000
_cell.length_c   1.000
_cell.angle_alpha   90.00
_cell.angle_beta   90.00
_cell.angle_gamma   90.00
#
_symmetry.space_group_name_H-M   'P 1'
#
loop_
_entity.id
_entity.type
_entity.pdbx_description
1 polymer ?
#
loop_
_entity_poly.entity_id
_entity_poly.type
_entity_poly.pdbx_seq_one_letter_code
_entity_poly.pdbx_strand_id
1 'polypeptide(L)'
;RGMWLGLGGLAKGMIGDEVIRLLKQRGIKSCRYRAGGDMVFGDAPPGQVGWRVTVPDLWIAAGEREAKPLTFTAANSAASVSGDVYRFVEIDGVRYAHVVDPRSGLGVTDRRVSCVRGERGIDTDPLATAGLILDETSWQAALARVPGCRGDVAPVRR
;
A
#
# COMPACT_ATOMS: atom_id res chain seq x y z
N ARG A 1 16.97 -25.47 -4.40
CA ARG A 1 15.93 -26.52 -4.44
C ARG A 1 14.99 -26.31 -3.26
N GLY A 2 13.65 -26.32 -3.51
CA GLY A 2 12.64 -26.19 -2.44
C GLY A 2 12.23 -24.75 -2.06
N MET A 3 12.67 -23.73 -2.78
CA MET A 3 12.22 -22.35 -2.55
C MET A 3 10.88 -22.10 -3.27
N TRP A 4 9.95 -21.47 -2.57
CA TRP A 4 8.70 -20.98 -3.13
C TRP A 4 8.78 -19.47 -3.31
N LEU A 5 8.30 -18.95 -4.45
CA LEU A 5 8.18 -17.54 -4.72
C LEU A 5 6.70 -17.17 -4.73
N GLY A 6 6.28 -16.40 -3.72
CA GLY A 6 4.94 -15.83 -3.63
C GLY A 6 4.91 -14.42 -4.21
N LEU A 7 4.13 -14.20 -5.25
CA LEU A 7 3.99 -12.88 -5.88
C LEU A 7 2.86 -12.03 -5.28
N GLY A 8 2.22 -12.51 -4.21
CA GLY A 8 1.04 -11.88 -3.63
C GLY A 8 1.24 -10.45 -3.12
N GLY A 9 2.46 -10.10 -2.75
CA GLY A 9 2.82 -8.76 -2.24
C GLY A 9 3.43 -7.83 -3.30
N LEU A 10 3.31 -8.12 -4.61
CA LEU A 10 3.77 -7.23 -5.67
C LEU A 10 2.96 -7.31 -6.97
N ALA A 11 2.24 -8.43 -7.17
CA ALA A 11 1.59 -8.70 -8.46
C ALA A 11 0.45 -7.72 -8.76
N LYS A 12 -0.28 -7.25 -7.75
CA LYS A 12 -1.40 -6.33 -7.94
C LYS A 12 -0.89 -4.96 -8.41
N GLY A 13 0.19 -4.48 -7.82
CA GLY A 13 0.84 -3.24 -8.23
C GLY A 13 1.38 -3.34 -9.66
N MET A 14 2.10 -4.40 -9.98
CA MET A 14 2.63 -4.66 -11.33
C MET A 14 1.52 -4.75 -12.39
N ILE A 15 0.43 -5.46 -12.11
CA ILE A 15 -0.72 -5.57 -13.00
C ILE A 15 -1.35 -4.18 -13.21
N GLY A 16 -1.46 -3.38 -12.15
CA GLY A 16 -1.98 -2.02 -12.22
C GLY A 16 -1.17 -1.13 -13.16
N ASP A 17 0.16 -1.19 -13.07
CA ASP A 17 1.05 -0.45 -13.96
C ASP A 17 0.81 -0.82 -15.43
N GLU A 18 0.69 -2.12 -15.72
CA GLU A 18 0.46 -2.61 -17.06
C GLU A 18 -0.94 -2.22 -17.59
N VAL A 19 -1.97 -2.30 -16.75
CA VAL A 19 -3.34 -1.87 -17.12
C VAL A 19 -3.36 -0.40 -17.50
N ILE A 20 -2.75 0.47 -16.69
CA ILE A 20 -2.71 1.91 -16.97
C ILE A 20 -1.91 2.19 -18.25
N ARG A 21 -0.78 1.51 -18.45
CA ARG A 21 0.02 1.62 -19.68
C ARG A 21 -0.80 1.26 -20.92
N LEU A 22 -1.52 0.14 -20.90
CA LEU A 22 -2.35 -0.34 -22.02
C LEU A 22 -3.53 0.60 -22.31
N LEU A 23 -4.19 1.13 -21.27
CA LEU A 23 -5.27 2.09 -21.42
C LEU A 23 -4.78 3.38 -22.08
N LYS A 24 -3.65 3.92 -21.63
CA LYS A 24 -3.03 5.12 -22.22
C LYS A 24 -2.66 4.91 -23.68
N GLN A 25 -2.13 3.76 -24.06
CA GLN A 25 -1.83 3.42 -25.45
C GLN A 25 -3.08 3.41 -26.34
N ARG A 26 -4.25 3.13 -25.78
CA ARG A 26 -5.55 3.18 -26.48
C ARG A 26 -6.24 4.54 -26.40
N GLY A 27 -5.53 5.58 -25.92
CA GLY A 27 -6.07 6.94 -25.79
C GLY A 27 -6.87 7.21 -24.53
N ILE A 28 -7.05 6.22 -23.65
CA ILE A 28 -7.75 6.38 -22.37
C ILE A 28 -6.72 6.83 -21.33
N LYS A 29 -6.50 8.13 -21.22
CA LYS A 29 -5.44 8.70 -20.37
C LYS A 29 -5.91 8.94 -18.94
N SER A 30 -7.12 9.51 -18.77
CA SER A 30 -7.72 9.74 -17.44
C SER A 30 -8.38 8.46 -16.96
N CYS A 31 -7.66 7.66 -16.19
CA CYS A 31 -8.10 6.37 -15.70
C CYS A 31 -7.41 6.04 -14.37
N ARG A 32 -8.00 5.10 -13.64
CA ARG A 32 -7.38 4.51 -12.44
C ARG A 32 -7.65 3.02 -12.39
N TYR A 33 -6.67 2.29 -11.90
CA TYR A 33 -6.80 0.90 -11.52
C TYR A 33 -6.90 0.80 -9.99
N ARG A 34 -7.70 -0.17 -9.51
CA ARG A 34 -7.74 -0.52 -8.09
C ARG A 34 -7.96 -2.02 -7.92
N ALA A 35 -7.12 -2.65 -7.12
CA ALA A 35 -7.27 -4.04 -6.68
C ALA A 35 -7.03 -4.12 -5.16
N GLY A 36 -8.14 -4.16 -4.40
CA GLY A 36 -8.06 -4.06 -2.95
C GLY A 36 -7.46 -2.72 -2.49
N GLY A 37 -6.33 -2.78 -1.79
CA GLY A 37 -5.58 -1.61 -1.34
C GLY A 37 -4.63 -1.00 -2.37
N ASP A 38 -4.39 -1.68 -3.50
CA ASP A 38 -3.43 -1.24 -4.52
C ASP A 38 -4.11 -0.41 -5.59
N MET A 39 -3.52 0.73 -5.91
CA MET A 39 -4.06 1.72 -6.83
C MET A 39 -2.96 2.23 -7.74
N VAL A 40 -3.26 2.32 -9.05
CA VAL A 40 -2.40 2.99 -10.02
C VAL A 40 -3.24 4.00 -10.79
N PHE A 41 -2.70 5.20 -10.99
CA PHE A 41 -3.41 6.33 -11.54
C PHE A 41 -2.78 6.75 -12.86
N GLY A 42 -3.61 6.94 -13.86
CA GLY A 42 -3.30 7.70 -15.07
C GLY A 42 -3.43 9.20 -14.85
N ASP A 43 -3.75 9.93 -15.90
CA ASP A 43 -3.94 11.38 -15.83
C ASP A 43 -5.11 11.73 -14.90
N ALA A 44 -5.09 12.94 -14.36
CA ALA A 44 -6.15 13.47 -13.54
C ALA A 44 -7.53 13.43 -14.26
N PRO A 45 -8.63 13.32 -13.51
CA PRO A 45 -9.96 13.52 -14.09
C PRO A 45 -10.07 14.92 -14.71
N PRO A 46 -10.85 15.11 -15.79
CA PRO A 46 -11.05 16.42 -16.41
C PRO A 46 -11.47 17.48 -15.38
N GLY A 47 -10.78 18.63 -15.41
CA GLY A 47 -11.04 19.74 -14.49
C GLY A 47 -10.56 19.53 -13.05
N GLN A 48 -9.80 18.47 -12.76
CA GLN A 48 -9.26 18.20 -11.44
C GLN A 48 -7.73 18.11 -11.48
N VAL A 49 -7.10 18.35 -10.33
CA VAL A 49 -5.63 18.22 -10.17
C VAL A 49 -5.17 16.77 -9.99
N GLY A 50 -6.11 15.85 -9.75
CA GLY A 50 -5.84 14.42 -9.55
C GLY A 50 -7.01 13.68 -8.92
N TRP A 51 -6.82 12.40 -8.68
CA TRP A 51 -7.74 11.51 -8.01
C TRP A 51 -7.61 11.68 -6.50
N ARG A 52 -8.70 12.02 -5.82
CA ARG A 52 -8.71 12.09 -4.35
C ARG A 52 -8.77 10.68 -3.78
N VAL A 53 -7.85 10.37 -2.87
CA VAL A 53 -7.74 9.10 -2.16
C VAL A 53 -7.81 9.37 -0.67
N THR A 54 -8.63 8.59 0.04
CA THR A 54 -8.67 8.55 1.51
C THR A 54 -8.40 7.12 1.95
N VAL A 55 -7.48 6.96 2.92
CA VAL A 55 -7.18 5.69 3.58
C VAL A 55 -7.83 5.74 4.96
N PRO A 56 -9.05 5.19 5.11
CA PRO A 56 -9.86 5.40 6.32
C PRO A 56 -9.24 4.78 7.59
N ASP A 57 -8.49 3.70 7.43
CA ASP A 57 -7.91 2.95 8.55
C ASP A 57 -6.49 3.45 8.93
N LEU A 58 -5.90 4.35 8.16
CA LEU A 58 -4.60 4.95 8.43
C LEU A 58 -4.76 6.40 8.90
N TRP A 59 -4.60 6.59 10.19
CA TRP A 59 -4.71 7.90 10.84
C TRP A 59 -3.32 8.45 11.10
N ILE A 60 -3.03 9.60 10.52
CA ILE A 60 -1.79 10.33 10.74
C ILE A 60 -2.02 11.51 11.67
N ALA A 61 -1.00 11.89 12.42
CA ALA A 61 -1.05 13.08 13.26
C ALA A 61 -1.24 14.33 12.37
N ALA A 62 -2.28 15.09 12.69
CA ALA A 62 -2.59 16.37 12.05
C ALA A 62 -2.50 17.47 13.11
N GLY A 63 -1.25 17.84 13.52
CA GLY A 63 -1.00 18.72 14.64
C GLY A 63 -1.15 18.03 16.01
N GLU A 64 -1.08 18.79 17.10
CA GLU A 64 -0.99 18.25 18.46
C GLU A 64 -2.30 17.63 19.03
N ARG A 65 -3.44 17.79 18.38
CA ARG A 65 -4.75 17.44 18.99
C ARG A 65 -5.68 16.54 18.20
N GLU A 66 -5.46 16.32 16.90
CA GLU A 66 -6.37 15.49 16.10
C GLU A 66 -5.60 14.61 15.11
N ALA A 67 -5.87 13.31 15.14
CA ALA A 67 -5.49 12.44 14.05
C ALA A 67 -6.63 12.39 13.02
N LYS A 68 -6.27 12.42 11.72
CA LYS A 68 -7.22 12.36 10.61
C LYS A 68 -6.87 11.21 9.66
N PRO A 69 -7.84 10.63 8.95
CA PRO A 69 -7.54 9.66 7.90
C PRO A 69 -6.57 10.25 6.88
N LEU A 70 -5.55 9.49 6.50
CA LEU A 70 -4.63 9.90 5.44
C LEU A 70 -5.42 10.18 4.17
N THR A 71 -5.32 11.41 3.67
CA THR A 71 -5.94 11.83 2.41
C THR A 71 -4.90 12.51 1.53
N PHE A 72 -4.89 12.16 0.24
CA PHE A 72 -3.98 12.75 -0.75
C PHE A 72 -4.63 12.79 -2.13
N THR A 73 -3.99 13.50 -3.04
CA THR A 73 -4.36 13.56 -4.45
C THR A 73 -3.28 12.89 -5.28
N ALA A 74 -3.67 12.09 -6.28
CA ALA A 74 -2.78 11.28 -7.10
C ALA A 74 -3.12 11.41 -8.58
N ALA A 75 -2.08 11.54 -9.41
CA ALA A 75 -2.15 11.45 -10.87
C ALA A 75 -0.80 10.97 -11.39
N ASN A 76 -0.79 10.12 -12.42
CA ASN A 76 0.43 9.53 -13.00
C ASN A 76 1.36 8.94 -11.91
N SER A 77 0.78 8.18 -11.01
CA SER A 77 1.45 7.66 -9.81
C SER A 77 0.77 6.40 -9.31
N ALA A 78 1.28 5.83 -8.24
CA ALA A 78 0.70 4.67 -7.57
C ALA A 78 0.62 4.87 -6.06
N ALA A 79 -0.29 4.13 -5.44
CA ALA A 79 -0.38 4.02 -3.99
C ALA A 79 -0.83 2.61 -3.61
N SER A 80 -0.21 2.04 -2.60
CA SER A 80 -0.55 0.73 -2.07
C SER A 80 -0.81 0.82 -0.57
N VAL A 81 -1.89 0.18 -0.14
CA VAL A 81 -2.29 0.10 1.27
C VAL A 81 -2.30 -1.36 1.69
N SER A 82 -1.54 -1.68 2.70
CA SER A 82 -1.51 -2.98 3.36
C SER A 82 -1.96 -2.86 4.80
N GLY A 83 -2.71 -3.86 5.29
CA GLY A 83 -3.20 -3.90 6.66
C GLY A 83 -3.91 -5.20 6.97
N ASP A 84 -4.17 -5.45 8.25
CA ASP A 84 -4.84 -6.65 8.75
C ASP A 84 -6.35 -6.44 9.02
N VAL A 85 -6.90 -5.30 8.64
CA VAL A 85 -8.26 -4.89 9.03
C VAL A 85 -9.31 -5.91 8.58
N TYR A 86 -9.16 -6.46 7.37
CA TYR A 86 -10.18 -7.31 6.74
C TYR A 86 -9.77 -8.78 6.57
N ARG A 87 -8.49 -9.12 6.70
CA ARG A 87 -7.97 -10.47 6.43
C ARG A 87 -7.08 -10.95 7.56
N PHE A 88 -7.64 -11.77 8.42
CA PHE A 88 -6.97 -12.35 9.58
C PHE A 88 -7.61 -13.67 9.97
N VAL A 89 -6.92 -14.43 10.80
CA VAL A 89 -7.46 -15.58 11.54
C VAL A 89 -7.21 -15.34 13.02
N GLU A 90 -8.10 -15.80 13.86
CA GLU A 90 -7.94 -15.77 15.31
C GLU A 90 -7.78 -17.18 15.83
N ILE A 91 -6.69 -17.43 16.59
CA ILE A 91 -6.36 -18.71 17.16
C ILE A 91 -6.01 -18.45 18.65
N ASP A 92 -6.70 -19.10 19.56
CA ASP A 92 -6.51 -18.97 21.02
C ASP A 92 -6.49 -17.50 21.50
N GLY A 93 -7.37 -16.68 20.93
CA GLY A 93 -7.48 -15.25 21.27
C GLY A 93 -6.38 -14.37 20.66
N VAL A 94 -5.46 -14.93 19.89
CA VAL A 94 -4.42 -14.21 19.15
C VAL A 94 -4.84 -14.03 17.70
N ARG A 95 -4.81 -12.79 17.23
CA ARG A 95 -5.14 -12.43 15.86
C ARG A 95 -3.88 -12.41 14.98
N TYR A 96 -3.90 -13.23 13.95
CA TYR A 96 -2.84 -13.36 12.94
C TYR A 96 -3.31 -12.78 11.61
N ALA A 97 -2.60 -11.79 11.10
CA ALA A 97 -2.86 -11.24 9.78
C ALA A 97 -2.56 -12.24 8.65
N HIS A 98 -3.11 -11.98 7.47
CA HIS A 98 -2.77 -12.76 6.26
C HIS A 98 -1.35 -12.51 5.75
N VAL A 99 -0.69 -11.47 6.24
CA VAL A 99 0.72 -11.17 5.94
C VAL A 99 1.58 -11.95 6.91
N VAL A 100 2.45 -12.80 6.35
CA VAL A 100 3.33 -13.70 7.12
C VAL A 100 4.70 -13.07 7.28
N ASP A 101 5.19 -13.02 8.51
CA ASP A 101 6.58 -12.65 8.79
C ASP A 101 7.49 -13.82 8.40
N PRO A 102 8.41 -13.65 7.41
CA PRO A 102 9.27 -14.72 6.93
C PRO A 102 10.26 -15.24 7.99
N ARG A 103 10.48 -14.49 9.07
CA ARG A 103 11.38 -14.88 10.16
C ARG A 103 10.73 -15.89 11.10
N SER A 104 9.43 -15.76 11.35
CA SER A 104 8.67 -16.65 12.22
C SER A 104 7.83 -17.68 11.48
N GLY A 105 7.48 -17.41 10.22
CA GLY A 105 6.52 -18.21 9.45
C GLY A 105 5.07 -18.03 9.90
N LEU A 106 4.80 -17.07 10.80
CA LEU A 106 3.48 -16.78 11.33
C LEU A 106 2.94 -15.45 10.79
N GLY A 107 1.63 -15.31 10.75
CA GLY A 107 0.99 -14.02 10.45
C GLY A 107 1.38 -12.96 11.48
N VAL A 108 1.62 -11.73 11.03
CA VAL A 108 1.91 -10.62 11.95
C VAL A 108 0.74 -10.37 12.88
N THR A 109 1.03 -10.06 14.14
CA THR A 109 0.03 -9.81 15.19
C THR A 109 -0.12 -8.33 15.54
N ASP A 110 0.87 -7.52 15.17
CA ASP A 110 0.80 -6.07 15.31
C ASP A 110 -0.23 -5.49 14.35
N ARG A 111 -1.26 -4.87 14.90
CA ARG A 111 -2.33 -4.27 14.13
C ARG A 111 -1.89 -2.94 13.55
N ARG A 112 -1.35 -2.98 12.33
CA ARG A 112 -0.88 -1.79 11.61
C ARG A 112 -1.54 -1.66 10.25
N VAL A 113 -1.60 -0.42 9.77
CA VAL A 113 -1.88 -0.09 8.36
C VAL A 113 -0.68 0.67 7.83
N SER A 114 -0.22 0.28 6.66
CA SER A 114 0.86 0.90 5.91
C SER A 114 0.33 1.43 4.59
N CYS A 115 0.69 2.64 4.20
CA CYS A 115 0.41 3.22 2.89
C CYS A 115 1.71 3.70 2.26
N VAL A 116 2.03 3.20 1.08
CA VAL A 116 3.18 3.68 0.30
C VAL A 116 2.68 4.34 -0.98
N ARG A 117 3.23 5.51 -1.28
CA ARG A 117 2.96 6.29 -2.48
C ARG A 117 4.24 6.43 -3.28
N GLY A 118 4.16 6.29 -4.60
CA GLY A 118 5.31 6.34 -5.50
C GLY A 118 4.87 6.45 -6.96
N GLU A 119 5.81 6.28 -7.87
CA GLU A 119 5.55 6.39 -9.31
C GLU A 119 4.91 5.12 -9.88
N ARG A 120 5.29 3.93 -9.38
CA ARG A 120 4.87 2.64 -9.93
C ARG A 120 4.27 1.74 -8.86
N GLY A 121 3.24 1.00 -9.25
CA GLY A 121 2.57 0.02 -8.39
C GLY A 121 3.48 -1.14 -8.00
N ILE A 122 4.36 -1.58 -8.90
CA ILE A 122 5.34 -2.64 -8.61
C ILE A 122 6.30 -2.27 -7.47
N ASP A 123 6.53 -0.99 -7.24
CA ASP A 123 7.38 -0.51 -6.16
C ASP A 123 6.59 -0.30 -4.86
N THR A 124 5.37 0.24 -4.97
CA THR A 124 4.56 0.58 -3.79
C THR A 124 3.96 -0.63 -3.09
N ASP A 125 3.50 -1.66 -3.82
CA ASP A 125 2.85 -2.86 -3.28
C ASP A 125 3.77 -3.64 -2.31
N PRO A 126 5.00 -4.04 -2.70
CA PRO A 126 5.90 -4.75 -1.78
C PRO A 126 6.34 -3.90 -0.60
N LEU A 127 6.56 -2.60 -0.79
CA LEU A 127 6.98 -1.71 0.30
C LEU A 127 5.85 -1.48 1.32
N ALA A 128 4.59 -1.42 0.88
CA ALA A 128 3.45 -1.35 1.78
C ALA A 128 3.29 -2.64 2.61
N THR A 129 3.49 -3.80 1.98
CA THR A 129 3.50 -5.09 2.69
C THR A 129 4.65 -5.17 3.70
N ALA A 130 5.86 -4.72 3.32
CA ALA A 130 7.02 -4.68 4.20
C ALA A 130 6.81 -3.80 5.43
N GLY A 131 6.02 -2.72 5.32
CA GLY A 131 5.68 -1.84 6.44
C GLY A 131 4.86 -2.50 7.55
N LEU A 132 4.27 -3.67 7.30
CA LEU A 132 3.61 -4.47 8.34
C LEU A 132 4.57 -5.40 9.10
N ILE A 133 5.75 -5.67 8.53
CA ILE A 133 6.69 -6.69 9.02
C ILE A 133 7.93 -6.05 9.65
N LEU A 134 8.45 -5.00 9.01
CA LEU A 134 9.69 -4.34 9.42
C LEU A 134 9.44 -3.35 10.58
N ASP A 135 10.47 -3.15 11.39
CA ASP A 135 10.53 -1.98 12.28
C ASP A 135 10.65 -0.68 11.44
N GLU A 136 10.35 0.45 12.07
CA GLU A 136 10.32 1.75 11.42
C GLU A 136 11.66 2.09 10.72
N THR A 137 12.78 1.87 11.39
CA THR A 137 14.12 2.19 10.87
C THR A 137 14.43 1.37 9.61
N SER A 138 14.21 0.06 9.67
CA SER A 138 14.43 -0.87 8.55
C SER A 138 13.49 -0.56 7.38
N TRP A 139 12.25 -0.20 7.67
CA TRP A 139 11.29 0.16 6.63
C TRP A 139 11.63 1.47 5.94
N GLN A 140 12.01 2.51 6.69
CA GLN A 140 12.47 3.78 6.11
C GLN A 140 13.73 3.59 5.26
N ALA A 141 14.66 2.72 5.70
CA ALA A 141 15.83 2.36 4.89
C ALA A 141 15.45 1.64 3.60
N ALA A 142 14.40 0.81 3.61
CA ALA A 142 13.88 0.16 2.40
C ALA A 142 13.24 1.16 1.44
N LEU A 143 12.41 2.08 1.95
CA LEU A 143 11.80 3.16 1.18
C LEU A 143 12.84 4.05 0.50
N ALA A 144 13.91 4.41 1.22
CA ALA A 144 14.98 5.25 0.71
C ALA A 144 15.76 4.63 -0.48
N ARG A 145 15.69 3.30 -0.65
CA ARG A 145 16.30 2.61 -1.80
C ARG A 145 15.48 2.72 -3.09
N VAL A 146 14.25 3.17 -3.02
CA VAL A 146 13.36 3.30 -4.17
C VAL A 146 12.99 4.78 -4.33
N PRO A 147 13.67 5.51 -5.24
CA PRO A 147 13.45 6.93 -5.45
C PRO A 147 11.96 7.25 -5.72
N GLY A 148 11.48 8.34 -5.13
CA GLY A 148 10.10 8.78 -5.28
C GLY A 148 9.07 8.04 -4.41
N CYS A 149 9.45 6.94 -3.73
CA CYS A 149 8.59 6.30 -2.75
C CYS A 149 8.62 7.00 -1.39
N ARG A 150 7.45 7.14 -0.79
CA ARG A 150 7.25 7.61 0.59
C ARG A 150 6.12 6.83 1.23
N GLY A 151 6.21 6.63 2.53
CA GLY A 151 5.24 5.79 3.23
C GLY A 151 4.84 6.37 4.58
N ASP A 152 3.64 5.99 5.00
CA ASP A 152 3.06 6.27 6.31
C ASP A 152 2.63 4.92 6.90
N VAL A 153 2.91 4.69 8.17
CA VAL A 153 2.47 3.51 8.92
C VAL A 153 1.92 3.95 10.27
N ALA A 154 0.83 3.35 10.69
CA ALA A 154 0.24 3.62 11.99
C ALA A 154 -0.50 2.39 12.53
N PRO A 155 -0.67 2.29 13.87
CA PRO A 155 -1.57 1.31 14.47
C PRO A 155 -3.00 1.51 13.96
N VAL A 156 -3.73 0.39 13.78
CA VAL A 156 -5.17 0.44 13.48
C VAL A 156 -5.89 1.01 14.70
N ARG A 157 -6.63 2.09 14.53
CA ARG A 157 -7.53 2.61 15.56
C ARG A 157 -8.82 1.79 15.59
N ARG A 158 -9.24 1.44 16.78
CA ARG A 158 -10.54 0.80 17.06
C ARG A 158 -11.66 1.83 17.04
#